data_02e369eae72e86d338ad635862a155b7
#
_entry.id   02e369eae72e86d338ad635862a155b7
#
_cell.length_a   1.000
_cell.length_b   1.000
_cell.length_c   1.000
_cell.angle_alpha   90.00
_cell.angle_beta   90.00
_cell.angle_gamma   90.00
#
_symmetry.space_group_name_H-M   'P 1'
#
loop_
_entity.id
_entity.type
_entity.pdbx_description
1 polymer ?
#
loop_
_entity_poly.entity_id
_entity_poly.type
_entity_poly.pdbx_seq_one_letter_code
_entity_poly.pdbx_strand_id
1 'polypeptide(L)'
;MKQAARKRLLVLASLLAVVGALAAFGSYRSEAEPRDVRTVRLAYLPTTHALPLFAEKEMESPDGPVRIELIKYGSWPELMDALNTGRVDGASVLIELAVKAREQGIDLKAATLGHKDGNIVVTLPEIERVEDLKGKVFAIPHKQSTHKLLLDELLAAHGMTERDLKVVEMTPPEMPAALAQKQIAGYCVAEPFGSQAIALGVGKLFARDDELWNESPCCALVFNGSFVRENEELARATVKAYMEASEHLSEHPESRTEIAGHFLKTKPAVLEKSFGWISYDDLAISEEAYDALTARMKAAGLLQKAPPYEDFVDRSLLP
;
A
#
# COMPACT_ATOMS: atom_id res chain seq x y z
N MET A 1 -59.22 -5.17 37.43
CA MET A 1 -59.14 -4.27 36.26
C MET A 1 -58.05 -3.19 36.40
N LYS A 2 -57.84 -2.54 37.51
CA LYS A 2 -56.81 -1.45 37.68
C LYS A 2 -55.34 -1.88 37.50
N GLN A 3 -54.95 -3.12 37.84
CA GLN A 3 -53.58 -3.61 37.75
C GLN A 3 -53.16 -3.96 36.30
N ALA A 4 -54.08 -4.44 35.48
CA ALA A 4 -53.83 -4.74 34.07
C ALA A 4 -53.66 -3.46 33.23
N ALA A 5 -54.42 -2.40 33.54
CA ALA A 5 -54.30 -1.10 32.92
C ALA A 5 -52.94 -0.44 33.21
N ARG A 6 -52.45 -0.57 34.46
CA ARG A 6 -51.15 -0.02 34.90
C ARG A 6 -49.96 -0.74 34.23
N LYS A 7 -50.04 -2.07 34.03
CA LYS A 7 -49.01 -2.82 33.31
C LYS A 7 -48.98 -2.44 31.80
N ARG A 8 -50.16 -2.24 31.19
CA ARG A 8 -50.23 -1.80 29.77
C ARG A 8 -49.65 -0.40 29.56
N LEU A 9 -49.90 0.51 30.53
CA LEU A 9 -49.38 1.88 30.48
C LEU A 9 -47.84 1.91 30.62
N LEU A 10 -47.24 1.05 31.47
CA LEU A 10 -45.79 0.93 31.66
C LEU A 10 -45.12 0.33 30.42
N VAL A 11 -45.74 -0.63 29.77
CA VAL A 11 -45.20 -1.23 28.51
C VAL A 11 -45.26 -0.22 27.36
N LEU A 12 -46.33 0.58 27.25
CA LEU A 12 -46.40 1.64 26.24
C LEU A 12 -45.35 2.74 26.48
N ALA A 13 -45.13 3.14 27.73
CA ALA A 13 -44.14 4.16 28.06
C ALA A 13 -42.72 3.69 27.78
N SER A 14 -42.40 2.41 28.05
CA SER A 14 -41.09 1.83 27.70
C SER A 14 -40.88 1.68 26.18
N LEU A 15 -41.93 1.32 25.43
CA LEU A 15 -41.86 1.27 23.96
C LEU A 15 -41.64 2.67 23.36
N LEU A 16 -42.31 3.69 23.85
CA LEU A 16 -42.12 5.08 23.42
C LEU A 16 -40.73 5.62 23.76
N ALA A 17 -40.17 5.24 24.92
CA ALA A 17 -38.79 5.60 25.30
C ALA A 17 -37.76 4.94 24.43
N VAL A 18 -37.96 3.67 24.01
CA VAL A 18 -37.07 2.94 23.10
C VAL A 18 -37.14 3.52 21.66
N VAL A 19 -38.35 3.84 21.20
CA VAL A 19 -38.53 4.49 19.88
C VAL A 19 -37.94 5.91 19.87
N GLY A 20 -38.10 6.67 20.98
CA GLY A 20 -37.44 7.99 21.13
C GLY A 20 -35.92 7.91 21.18
N ALA A 21 -35.38 6.89 21.86
CA ALA A 21 -33.92 6.65 21.88
C ALA A 21 -33.37 6.22 20.52
N LEU A 22 -34.11 5.37 19.78
CA LEU A 22 -33.73 4.97 18.39
C LEU A 22 -33.85 6.15 17.40
N ALA A 23 -34.83 7.03 17.57
CA ALA A 23 -34.95 8.24 16.77
C ALA A 23 -33.84 9.25 17.10
N ALA A 24 -33.45 9.39 18.39
CA ALA A 24 -32.33 10.22 18.81
C ALA A 24 -30.96 9.64 18.35
N PHE A 25 -30.81 8.31 18.34
CA PHE A 25 -29.62 7.65 17.75
C PHE A 25 -29.57 7.73 16.23
N GLY A 26 -30.72 7.74 15.55
CA GLY A 26 -30.84 7.96 14.11
C GLY A 26 -30.51 9.39 13.68
N SER A 27 -30.64 10.37 14.57
CA SER A 27 -30.30 11.78 14.31
C SER A 27 -28.83 12.11 14.61
N TYR A 28 -28.09 11.23 15.26
CA TYR A 28 -26.64 11.30 15.33
C TYR A 28 -26.01 10.68 14.08
N ARG A 29 -26.54 11.02 12.89
CA ARG A 29 -25.72 11.04 11.70
C ARG A 29 -24.75 12.18 11.94
N SER A 30 -23.49 11.84 12.17
CA SER A 30 -22.40 12.76 12.00
C SER A 30 -22.66 13.47 10.67
N GLU A 31 -23.05 14.73 10.71
CA GLU A 31 -23.00 15.61 9.55
C GLU A 31 -21.52 15.59 9.19
N ALA A 32 -21.16 14.79 8.18
CA ALA A 32 -19.83 14.87 7.59
C ALA A 32 -19.69 16.34 7.20
N GLU A 33 -18.65 17.00 7.74
CA GLU A 33 -18.37 18.37 7.34
C GLU A 33 -18.39 18.45 5.83
N PRO A 34 -18.94 19.55 5.23
CA PRO A 34 -18.96 19.68 3.79
C PRO A 34 -17.53 19.53 3.28
N ARG A 35 -17.29 18.44 2.55
CA ARG A 35 -15.98 18.17 1.96
C ARG A 35 -15.62 19.33 1.03
N ASP A 36 -14.45 19.93 1.19
CA ASP A 36 -13.91 20.83 0.20
C ASP A 36 -13.85 20.06 -1.13
N VAL A 37 -14.51 20.57 -2.17
CA VAL A 37 -14.56 19.92 -3.49
C VAL A 37 -13.19 19.65 -4.12
N ARG A 38 -12.14 20.31 -3.61
CA ARG A 38 -10.76 20.12 -4.03
C ARG A 38 -9.98 19.07 -3.22
N THR A 39 -10.59 18.46 -2.20
CA THR A 39 -9.92 17.49 -1.34
C THR A 39 -9.99 16.09 -1.92
N VAL A 40 -8.80 15.45 -2.06
CA VAL A 40 -8.63 14.06 -2.49
C VAL A 40 -8.07 13.24 -1.33
N ARG A 41 -8.74 12.16 -0.98
CA ARG A 41 -8.33 11.25 0.10
C ARG A 41 -7.45 10.17 -0.49
N LEU A 42 -6.18 10.15 -0.10
CA LEU A 42 -5.19 9.18 -0.58
C LEU A 42 -4.72 8.29 0.56
N ALA A 43 -4.95 6.99 0.40
CA ALA A 43 -4.53 5.98 1.37
C ALA A 43 -3.07 5.56 1.15
N TYR A 44 -2.39 5.20 2.24
CA TYR A 44 -1.03 4.70 2.19
C TYR A 44 -0.68 3.79 3.37
N LEU A 45 0.33 2.93 3.20
CA LEU A 45 1.07 2.32 4.29
C LEU A 45 2.33 3.13 4.61
N PRO A 46 2.80 3.16 5.88
CA PRO A 46 3.95 3.96 6.30
C PRO A 46 5.29 3.34 5.84
N THR A 47 5.51 3.35 4.53
CA THR A 47 6.72 2.87 3.84
C THR A 47 7.35 4.00 3.04
N THR A 48 8.64 3.88 2.69
CA THR A 48 9.32 4.82 1.77
C THR A 48 8.73 4.77 0.36
N HIS A 49 8.02 3.71 0.02
CA HIS A 49 7.29 3.55 -1.24
C HIS A 49 6.18 4.58 -1.45
N ALA A 50 5.67 5.17 -0.36
CA ALA A 50 4.67 6.24 -0.42
C ALA A 50 5.29 7.66 -0.41
N LEU A 51 6.62 7.77 -0.53
CA LEU A 51 7.31 9.07 -0.43
C LEU A 51 6.79 10.12 -1.42
N PRO A 52 6.41 9.80 -2.68
CA PRO A 52 5.81 10.79 -3.57
C PRO A 52 4.52 11.41 -3.02
N LEU A 53 3.66 10.63 -2.33
CA LEU A 53 2.48 11.18 -1.65
C LEU A 53 2.87 12.15 -0.50
N PHE A 54 3.95 11.84 0.21
CA PHE A 54 4.42 12.69 1.29
C PHE A 54 5.00 14.00 0.74
N ALA A 55 5.77 13.92 -0.33
CA ALA A 55 6.31 15.09 -1.01
C ALA A 55 5.20 15.95 -1.63
N GLU A 56 4.21 15.34 -2.29
CA GLU A 56 3.03 16.03 -2.79
C GLU A 56 2.31 16.81 -1.68
N LYS A 57 2.16 16.19 -0.50
CA LYS A 57 1.54 16.84 0.66
C LYS A 57 2.37 18.01 1.21
N GLU A 58 3.69 17.88 1.28
CA GLU A 58 4.60 18.94 1.73
C GLU A 58 4.65 20.12 0.75
N MET A 59 4.58 19.82 -0.55
CA MET A 59 4.59 20.83 -1.63
C MET A 59 3.22 21.46 -1.90
N GLU A 60 2.17 21.02 -1.20
CA GLU A 60 0.80 21.51 -1.39
C GLU A 60 0.70 23.02 -1.16
N SER A 61 0.28 23.75 -2.21
CA SER A 61 0.01 25.19 -2.08
C SER A 61 -1.37 25.43 -1.45
N PRO A 62 -1.52 26.39 -0.50
CA PRO A 62 -2.82 26.79 0.03
C PRO A 62 -3.83 27.21 -1.03
N ASP A 63 -3.38 27.80 -2.13
CA ASP A 63 -4.20 28.26 -3.26
C ASP A 63 -4.15 27.29 -4.46
N GLY A 64 -3.57 26.08 -4.25
CA GLY A 64 -3.44 25.06 -5.27
C GLY A 64 -4.77 24.47 -5.73
N PRO A 65 -4.76 23.78 -6.89
CA PRO A 65 -5.97 23.18 -7.47
C PRO A 65 -6.46 21.95 -6.69
N VAL A 66 -5.61 21.32 -5.89
CA VAL A 66 -5.91 20.11 -5.14
C VAL A 66 -5.45 20.22 -3.69
N ARG A 67 -6.20 19.60 -2.80
CA ARG A 67 -5.86 19.35 -1.41
C ARG A 67 -5.76 17.87 -1.16
N ILE A 68 -4.67 17.42 -0.56
CA ILE A 68 -4.46 16.01 -0.25
C ILE A 68 -4.74 15.75 1.22
N GLU A 69 -5.64 14.81 1.47
CA GLU A 69 -5.85 14.20 2.79
C GLU A 69 -5.21 12.81 2.79
N LEU A 70 -4.11 12.67 3.52
CA LEU A 70 -3.39 11.39 3.63
C LEU A 70 -4.00 10.52 4.72
N ILE A 71 -4.46 9.32 4.37
CA ILE A 71 -5.10 8.37 5.28
C ILE A 71 -4.20 7.14 5.45
N LYS A 72 -3.62 7.02 6.65
CA LYS A 72 -2.72 5.92 6.98
C LYS A 72 -3.47 4.65 7.34
N TYR A 73 -3.06 3.52 6.74
CA TYR A 73 -3.52 2.18 7.06
C TYR A 73 -2.40 1.34 7.67
N GLY A 74 -2.77 0.28 8.39
CA GLY A 74 -1.84 -0.65 9.05
C GLY A 74 -1.52 -1.89 8.21
N SER A 75 -2.41 -2.26 7.28
CA SER A 75 -2.29 -3.46 6.46
C SER A 75 -2.80 -3.26 5.04
N TRP A 76 -2.29 -4.06 4.11
CA TRP A 76 -2.74 -4.04 2.71
C TRP A 76 -4.21 -4.41 2.55
N PRO A 77 -4.77 -5.43 3.24
CA PRO A 77 -6.20 -5.74 3.14
C PRO A 77 -7.11 -4.58 3.54
N GLU A 78 -6.79 -3.86 4.63
CA GLU A 78 -7.59 -2.71 5.07
C GLU A 78 -7.54 -1.55 4.07
N LEU A 79 -6.35 -1.27 3.51
CA LEU A 79 -6.18 -0.26 2.49
C LEU A 79 -6.96 -0.61 1.23
N MET A 80 -6.83 -1.86 0.74
CA MET A 80 -7.57 -2.32 -0.43
C MET A 80 -9.07 -2.27 -0.25
N ASP A 81 -9.58 -2.64 0.94
CA ASP A 81 -11.00 -2.55 1.25
C ASP A 81 -11.49 -1.08 1.19
N ALA A 82 -10.69 -0.14 1.69
CA ALA A 82 -11.03 1.28 1.61
C ALA A 82 -11.03 1.80 0.16
N LEU A 83 -10.05 1.40 -0.65
CA LEU A 83 -9.96 1.79 -2.06
C LEU A 83 -11.09 1.17 -2.90
N ASN A 84 -11.30 -0.14 -2.75
CA ASN A 84 -12.32 -0.89 -3.49
C ASN A 84 -13.75 -0.38 -3.23
N THR A 85 -14.02 0.08 -2.01
CA THR A 85 -15.34 0.58 -1.60
C THR A 85 -15.53 2.08 -1.78
N GLY A 86 -14.51 2.82 -2.27
CA GLY A 86 -14.57 4.27 -2.43
C GLY A 86 -14.55 5.06 -1.12
N ARG A 87 -14.15 4.44 0.02
CA ARG A 87 -13.91 5.17 1.27
C ARG A 87 -12.73 6.12 1.16
N VAL A 88 -11.79 5.83 0.28
CA VAL A 88 -10.74 6.72 -0.20
C VAL A 88 -10.85 6.87 -1.70
N ASP A 89 -10.35 7.96 -2.23
CA ASP A 89 -10.46 8.30 -3.65
C ASP A 89 -9.34 7.64 -4.46
N GLY A 90 -8.18 7.47 -3.84
CA GLY A 90 -7.01 6.79 -4.40
C GLY A 90 -6.08 6.27 -3.30
N ALA A 91 -5.02 5.61 -3.72
CA ALA A 91 -4.03 5.04 -2.82
C ALA A 91 -2.67 4.85 -3.49
N SER A 92 -1.59 4.95 -2.70
CA SER A 92 -0.33 4.30 -3.01
C SER A 92 -0.44 2.84 -2.56
N VAL A 93 -0.54 1.92 -3.50
CA VAL A 93 -0.89 0.52 -3.23
C VAL A 93 -0.06 -0.43 -4.08
N LEU A 94 0.17 -1.65 -3.58
CA LEU A 94 0.78 -2.73 -4.35
C LEU A 94 0.01 -2.93 -5.67
N ILE A 95 0.69 -2.76 -6.79
CA ILE A 95 0.07 -2.78 -8.12
C ILE A 95 -0.61 -4.13 -8.40
N GLU A 96 -0.05 -5.23 -7.90
CA GLU A 96 -0.60 -6.58 -8.06
C GLU A 96 -1.97 -6.73 -7.39
N LEU A 97 -2.16 -6.11 -6.22
CA LEU A 97 -3.45 -6.12 -5.53
C LEU A 97 -4.51 -5.37 -6.33
N ALA A 98 -4.12 -4.24 -6.92
CA ALA A 98 -5.01 -3.45 -7.76
C ALA A 98 -5.35 -4.18 -9.08
N VAL A 99 -4.35 -4.81 -9.74
CA VAL A 99 -4.57 -5.66 -10.92
C VAL A 99 -5.49 -6.83 -10.59
N LYS A 100 -5.28 -7.48 -9.43
CA LYS A 100 -6.15 -8.58 -8.98
C LYS A 100 -7.57 -8.13 -8.69
N ALA A 101 -7.74 -6.98 -8.05
CA ALA A 101 -9.06 -6.39 -7.83
C ALA A 101 -9.75 -6.06 -9.16
N ARG A 102 -9.00 -5.54 -10.14
CA ARG A 102 -9.51 -5.27 -11.49
C ARG A 102 -9.95 -6.54 -12.22
N GLU A 103 -9.19 -7.65 -12.12
CA GLU A 103 -9.59 -8.97 -12.62
C GLU A 103 -10.92 -9.44 -12.00
N GLN A 104 -11.16 -9.11 -10.74
CA GLN A 104 -12.39 -9.42 -10.01
C GLN A 104 -13.56 -8.49 -10.32
N GLY A 105 -13.36 -7.53 -11.22
CA GLY A 105 -14.40 -6.59 -11.67
C GLY A 105 -14.50 -5.31 -10.85
N ILE A 106 -13.59 -5.07 -9.91
CA ILE A 106 -13.53 -3.78 -9.19
C ILE A 106 -12.98 -2.72 -10.15
N ASP A 107 -13.66 -1.59 -10.23
CA ASP A 107 -13.26 -0.51 -11.13
C ASP A 107 -12.17 0.36 -10.49
N LEU A 108 -10.93 0.06 -10.83
CA LEU A 108 -9.73 0.77 -10.42
C LEU A 108 -8.96 1.29 -11.63
N LYS A 109 -8.33 2.45 -11.50
CA LYS A 109 -7.50 3.09 -12.51
C LYS A 109 -6.13 3.43 -11.94
N ALA A 110 -5.07 2.87 -12.51
CA ALA A 110 -3.70 3.22 -12.18
C ALA A 110 -3.24 4.41 -13.05
N ALA A 111 -2.59 5.39 -12.43
CA ALA A 111 -2.05 6.56 -13.13
C ALA A 111 -0.55 6.42 -13.40
N THR A 112 0.21 6.09 -12.37
CA THR A 112 1.68 6.03 -12.41
C THR A 112 2.21 5.10 -11.33
N LEU A 113 3.48 4.67 -11.43
CA LEU A 113 4.15 4.00 -10.32
C LEU A 113 4.41 5.00 -9.18
N GLY A 114 4.62 4.48 -7.98
CA GLY A 114 5.09 5.24 -6.83
C GLY A 114 6.62 5.26 -6.74
N HIS A 115 7.24 4.24 -7.24
CA HIS A 115 8.69 4.03 -7.23
C HIS A 115 9.03 2.81 -8.08
N LYS A 116 10.31 2.63 -8.35
CA LYS A 116 10.91 1.39 -8.82
C LYS A 116 11.85 0.85 -7.77
N ASP A 117 12.00 -0.46 -7.65
CA ASP A 117 12.81 -1.15 -6.65
C ASP A 117 12.46 -0.76 -5.20
N GLY A 118 13.36 -0.95 -4.24
CA GLY A 118 13.15 -0.59 -2.84
C GLY A 118 12.57 -1.70 -1.97
N ASN A 119 12.53 -2.93 -2.48
CA ASN A 119 12.26 -4.13 -1.70
C ASN A 119 13.57 -4.85 -1.41
N ILE A 120 13.70 -5.36 -0.20
CA ILE A 120 14.87 -6.15 0.15
C ILE A 120 14.50 -7.44 0.88
N VAL A 121 15.34 -8.44 0.71
CA VAL A 121 15.31 -9.66 1.50
C VAL A 121 16.28 -9.50 2.67
N VAL A 122 15.75 -9.67 3.87
CA VAL A 122 16.54 -9.66 5.12
C VAL A 122 16.43 -11.02 5.78
N THR A 123 17.56 -11.53 6.28
CA THR A 123 17.62 -12.82 6.97
C THR A 123 18.33 -12.70 8.32
N LEU A 124 18.16 -13.71 9.16
CA LEU A 124 19.01 -13.89 10.33
C LEU A 124 20.48 -14.00 9.89
N PRO A 125 21.45 -13.53 10.72
CA PRO A 125 22.87 -13.55 10.38
C PRO A 125 23.43 -14.94 10.02
N GLU A 126 22.88 -16.01 10.61
CA GLU A 126 23.26 -17.40 10.36
C GLU A 126 22.80 -18.00 9.04
N ILE A 127 21.92 -17.33 8.29
CA ILE A 127 21.48 -17.77 6.95
C ILE A 127 22.51 -17.27 5.92
N GLU A 128 23.37 -18.15 5.43
CA GLU A 128 24.43 -17.78 4.50
C GLU A 128 24.03 -17.99 3.03
N ARG A 129 23.18 -19.00 2.77
CA ARG A 129 22.73 -19.40 1.44
C ARG A 129 21.22 -19.56 1.42
N VAL A 130 20.62 -19.52 0.22
CA VAL A 130 19.16 -19.68 0.04
C VAL A 130 18.70 -21.03 0.56
N GLU A 131 19.50 -22.09 0.39
CA GLU A 131 19.18 -23.44 0.86
C GLU A 131 19.07 -23.54 2.39
N ASP A 132 19.67 -22.63 3.13
CA ASP A 132 19.57 -22.58 4.61
C ASP A 132 18.15 -22.17 5.06
N LEU A 133 17.34 -21.62 4.16
CA LEU A 133 15.94 -21.30 4.40
C LEU A 133 15.01 -22.53 4.38
N LYS A 134 15.48 -23.70 3.95
CA LYS A 134 14.65 -24.92 3.90
C LYS A 134 14.02 -25.24 5.25
N GLY A 135 12.69 -25.42 5.23
CA GLY A 135 11.88 -25.74 6.40
C GLY A 135 11.70 -24.61 7.41
N LYS A 136 12.32 -23.46 7.18
CA LYS A 136 12.22 -22.28 8.05
C LYS A 136 10.99 -21.43 7.74
N VAL A 137 10.60 -20.59 8.70
CA VAL A 137 9.54 -19.63 8.52
C VAL A 137 10.10 -18.38 7.83
N PHE A 138 9.45 -17.96 6.74
CA PHE A 138 9.81 -16.77 5.98
C PHE A 138 8.56 -15.88 5.83
N ALA A 139 8.69 -14.57 6.07
CA ALA A 139 7.56 -13.66 6.04
C ALA A 139 7.52 -12.83 4.75
N ILE A 140 6.32 -12.58 4.26
CA ILE A 140 6.01 -11.63 3.19
C ILE A 140 4.81 -10.78 3.60
N PRO A 141 4.64 -9.55 3.06
CA PRO A 141 3.52 -8.68 3.43
C PRO A 141 2.16 -9.19 2.97
N HIS A 142 2.12 -9.85 1.82
CA HIS A 142 0.90 -10.40 1.23
C HIS A 142 1.24 -11.42 0.15
N LYS A 143 0.43 -12.50 0.03
CA LYS A 143 0.64 -13.55 -0.98
C LYS A 143 0.49 -13.07 -2.43
N GLN A 144 -0.23 -11.99 -2.65
CA GLN A 144 -0.43 -11.37 -3.96
C GLN A 144 0.39 -10.07 -4.04
N SER A 145 1.70 -10.13 -3.85
CA SER A 145 2.56 -8.95 -3.83
C SER A 145 3.84 -9.16 -4.64
N THR A 146 4.48 -8.07 -5.05
CA THR A 146 5.84 -8.07 -5.61
C THR A 146 6.80 -8.87 -4.73
N HIS A 147 6.69 -8.73 -3.40
CA HIS A 147 7.54 -9.46 -2.44
C HIS A 147 7.41 -10.98 -2.56
N LYS A 148 6.20 -11.49 -2.91
CA LYS A 148 5.99 -12.91 -3.20
C LYS A 148 6.66 -13.29 -4.52
N LEU A 149 6.54 -12.47 -5.55
CA LEU A 149 7.18 -12.72 -6.85
C LEU A 149 8.70 -12.70 -6.72
N LEU A 150 9.26 -11.76 -5.96
CA LEU A 150 10.70 -11.68 -5.68
C LEU A 150 11.20 -12.89 -4.90
N LEU A 151 10.42 -13.38 -3.91
CA LEU A 151 10.75 -14.61 -3.20
C LEU A 151 10.76 -15.81 -4.15
N ASP A 152 9.79 -15.91 -5.05
CA ASP A 152 9.73 -16.99 -6.03
C ASP A 152 10.93 -16.97 -6.98
N GLU A 153 11.34 -15.79 -7.47
CA GLU A 153 12.54 -15.62 -8.30
C GLU A 153 13.81 -16.04 -7.54
N LEU A 154 13.95 -15.58 -6.28
CA LEU A 154 15.07 -15.96 -5.44
C LEU A 154 15.17 -17.48 -5.24
N LEU A 155 14.06 -18.12 -4.93
CA LEU A 155 14.00 -19.56 -4.72
C LEU A 155 14.26 -20.34 -6.01
N ALA A 156 13.65 -19.92 -7.13
CA ALA A 156 13.79 -20.58 -8.42
C ALA A 156 15.25 -20.57 -8.93
N ALA A 157 15.96 -19.46 -8.72
CA ALA A 157 17.38 -19.34 -9.06
C ALA A 157 18.26 -20.38 -8.34
N HIS A 158 17.78 -20.95 -7.23
CA HIS A 158 18.47 -21.97 -6.42
C HIS A 158 17.78 -23.34 -6.47
N GLY A 159 16.90 -23.57 -7.46
CA GLY A 159 16.19 -24.86 -7.61
C GLY A 159 15.23 -25.17 -6.48
N MET A 160 14.75 -24.15 -5.77
CA MET A 160 13.80 -24.23 -4.68
C MET A 160 12.44 -23.64 -5.07
N THR A 161 11.45 -23.92 -4.25
CA THR A 161 10.09 -23.38 -4.40
C THR A 161 9.55 -22.95 -3.05
N GLU A 162 8.42 -22.25 -3.02
CA GLU A 162 7.71 -21.90 -1.78
C GLU A 162 7.44 -23.12 -0.87
N ARG A 163 7.29 -24.32 -1.45
CA ARG A 163 7.03 -25.55 -0.68
C ARG A 163 8.22 -25.97 0.20
N ASP A 164 9.40 -25.47 -0.10
CA ASP A 164 10.60 -25.72 0.70
C ASP A 164 10.66 -24.85 1.97
N LEU A 165 9.80 -23.83 2.09
CA LEU A 165 9.71 -22.90 3.22
C LEU A 165 8.35 -23.01 3.92
N LYS A 166 8.24 -22.33 5.07
CA LYS A 166 6.94 -22.03 5.72
C LYS A 166 6.66 -20.53 5.51
N VAL A 167 6.07 -20.19 4.37
CA VAL A 167 5.76 -18.80 4.07
C VAL A 167 4.54 -18.32 4.87
N VAL A 168 4.69 -17.20 5.57
CA VAL A 168 3.64 -16.56 6.37
C VAL A 168 3.41 -15.12 5.91
N GLU A 169 2.18 -14.64 6.03
CA GLU A 169 1.86 -13.23 5.83
C GLU A 169 2.00 -12.48 7.16
N MET A 170 2.66 -11.32 7.10
CA MET A 170 2.92 -10.48 8.27
C MET A 170 2.91 -9.01 7.86
N THR A 171 2.40 -8.12 8.71
CA THR A 171 2.46 -6.69 8.40
C THR A 171 3.91 -6.20 8.41
N PRO A 172 4.33 -5.30 7.51
CA PRO A 172 5.70 -4.83 7.42
C PRO A 172 6.30 -4.34 8.75
N PRO A 173 5.57 -3.57 9.60
CA PRO A 173 6.12 -3.11 10.88
C PRO A 173 6.43 -4.22 11.90
N GLU A 174 5.80 -5.39 11.78
CA GLU A 174 5.99 -6.52 12.70
C GLU A 174 7.25 -7.33 12.38
N MET A 175 7.68 -7.34 11.11
CA MET A 175 8.75 -8.22 10.61
C MET A 175 10.10 -8.04 11.31
N PRO A 176 10.61 -6.80 11.55
CA PRO A 176 11.89 -6.62 12.26
C PRO A 176 11.88 -7.21 13.68
N ALA A 177 10.75 -7.08 14.39
CA ALA A 177 10.60 -7.63 15.74
C ALA A 177 10.50 -9.17 15.71
N ALA A 178 9.76 -9.73 14.75
CA ALA A 178 9.65 -11.17 14.56
C ALA A 178 11.02 -11.82 14.22
N LEU A 179 11.83 -11.15 13.39
CA LEU A 179 13.20 -11.58 13.07
C LEU A 179 14.07 -11.54 14.32
N ALA A 180 14.04 -10.43 15.07
CA ALA A 180 14.81 -10.28 16.32
C ALA A 180 14.48 -11.37 17.36
N GLN A 181 13.21 -11.79 17.41
CA GLN A 181 12.74 -12.87 18.28
C GLN A 181 12.96 -14.28 17.68
N LYS A 182 13.59 -14.38 16.50
CA LYS A 182 13.82 -15.64 15.76
C LYS A 182 12.53 -16.43 15.47
N GLN A 183 11.40 -15.74 15.40
CA GLN A 183 10.10 -16.33 15.00
C GLN A 183 10.07 -16.61 13.49
N ILE A 184 10.84 -15.82 12.72
CA ILE A 184 11.07 -15.98 11.29
C ILE A 184 12.59 -16.02 11.02
N ALA A 185 12.99 -16.71 9.97
CA ALA A 185 14.40 -16.77 9.55
C ALA A 185 14.78 -15.69 8.55
N GLY A 186 13.78 -15.09 7.91
CA GLY A 186 13.92 -14.01 6.95
C GLY A 186 12.57 -13.48 6.49
N TYR A 187 12.63 -12.40 5.73
CA TYR A 187 11.45 -11.79 5.12
C TYR A 187 11.85 -10.96 3.88
N CYS A 188 10.90 -10.78 2.97
CA CYS A 188 10.98 -9.81 1.89
C CYS A 188 10.03 -8.66 2.20
N VAL A 189 10.50 -7.41 2.13
CA VAL A 189 9.73 -6.26 2.61
C VAL A 189 10.10 -4.97 1.89
N ALA A 190 9.13 -4.06 1.84
CA ALA A 190 9.33 -2.66 1.48
C ALA A 190 10.14 -1.92 2.56
N GLU A 191 11.01 -1.00 2.14
CA GLU A 191 11.71 -0.11 3.04
C GLU A 191 10.74 0.85 3.77
N PRO A 192 11.03 1.27 5.04
CA PRO A 192 12.31 1.18 5.73
C PRO A 192 12.49 -0.06 6.63
N PHE A 193 11.61 -1.05 6.56
CA PHE A 193 11.57 -2.16 7.53
C PHE A 193 12.73 -3.13 7.38
N GLY A 194 13.30 -3.25 6.20
CA GLY A 194 14.52 -4.01 6.00
C GLY A 194 15.73 -3.32 6.64
N SER A 195 15.94 -2.06 6.32
CA SER A 195 17.02 -1.24 6.91
C SER A 195 16.91 -1.10 8.42
N GLN A 196 15.68 -1.14 9.00
CA GLN A 196 15.51 -1.15 10.45
C GLN A 196 16.14 -2.39 11.12
N ALA A 197 15.88 -3.59 10.60
CA ALA A 197 16.46 -4.82 11.16
C ALA A 197 18.00 -4.85 11.02
N ILE A 198 18.50 -4.34 9.90
CA ILE A 198 19.95 -4.23 9.66
C ILE A 198 20.57 -3.23 10.64
N ALA A 199 19.95 -2.06 10.83
CA ALA A 199 20.44 -1.04 11.76
C ALA A 199 20.38 -1.48 13.24
N LEU A 200 19.46 -2.38 13.59
CA LEU A 200 19.37 -3.00 14.90
C LEU A 200 20.38 -4.16 15.08
N GLY A 201 21.06 -4.59 14.02
CA GLY A 201 21.99 -5.71 14.05
C GLY A 201 21.32 -7.08 14.25
N VAL A 202 20.00 -7.16 14.04
CA VAL A 202 19.21 -8.40 14.21
C VAL A 202 19.03 -9.16 12.89
N GLY A 203 19.31 -8.50 11.77
CA GLY A 203 19.27 -9.08 10.43
C GLY A 203 20.38 -8.55 9.55
N LYS A 204 20.60 -9.23 8.44
CA LYS A 204 21.51 -8.80 7.37
C LYS A 204 20.78 -8.69 6.05
N LEU A 205 21.23 -7.79 5.17
CA LEU A 205 20.82 -7.76 3.78
C LEU A 205 21.21 -9.10 3.13
N PHE A 206 20.25 -9.75 2.51
CA PHE A 206 20.46 -11.04 1.87
C PHE A 206 20.37 -10.92 0.34
N ALA A 207 19.40 -10.19 -0.15
CA ALA A 207 19.24 -9.85 -1.58
C ALA A 207 18.46 -8.54 -1.73
N ARG A 208 18.66 -7.86 -2.85
CA ARG A 208 17.87 -6.71 -3.28
C ARG A 208 16.99 -7.09 -4.45
N ASP A 209 15.91 -6.35 -4.67
CA ASP A 209 14.99 -6.59 -5.78
C ASP A 209 15.61 -6.34 -7.15
N ASP A 210 16.48 -5.33 -7.30
CA ASP A 210 17.20 -5.07 -8.55
C ASP A 210 18.11 -6.23 -8.98
N GLU A 211 18.56 -7.08 -8.07
CA GLU A 211 19.30 -8.30 -8.33
C GLU A 211 18.40 -9.45 -8.82
N LEU A 212 17.12 -9.41 -8.47
CA LEU A 212 16.13 -10.46 -8.75
C LEU A 212 15.23 -10.09 -9.94
N TRP A 213 14.81 -8.86 -9.97
CA TRP A 213 13.97 -8.27 -11.01
C TRP A 213 14.22 -6.77 -11.09
N ASN A 214 15.17 -6.36 -11.94
CA ASN A 214 15.54 -4.96 -12.12
C ASN A 214 14.33 -4.10 -12.52
N GLU A 215 14.24 -2.90 -11.93
CA GLU A 215 13.12 -1.97 -12.12
C GLU A 215 11.75 -2.62 -11.80
N SER A 216 11.71 -3.48 -10.78
CA SER A 216 10.48 -4.16 -10.40
C SER A 216 9.39 -3.17 -10.01
N PRO A 217 8.21 -3.19 -10.66
CA PRO A 217 7.09 -2.38 -10.21
C PRO A 217 6.57 -2.93 -8.88
N CYS A 218 6.27 -2.04 -7.94
CA CYS A 218 5.73 -2.46 -6.65
C CYS A 218 4.50 -1.65 -6.27
N CYS A 219 4.65 -0.38 -5.89
CA CYS A 219 3.50 0.46 -5.59
C CYS A 219 3.16 1.38 -6.77
N ALA A 220 1.87 1.63 -6.94
CA ALA A 220 1.34 2.57 -7.92
C ALA A 220 0.35 3.52 -7.27
N LEU A 221 0.18 4.70 -7.83
CA LEU A 221 -0.95 5.59 -7.55
C LEU A 221 -2.16 5.06 -8.31
N VAL A 222 -3.12 4.54 -7.56
CA VAL A 222 -4.34 3.93 -8.10
C VAL A 222 -5.55 4.65 -7.53
N PHE A 223 -6.50 4.98 -8.39
CA PHE A 223 -7.76 5.63 -8.02
C PHE A 223 -8.94 4.66 -8.11
N ASN A 224 -9.97 4.93 -7.32
CA ASN A 224 -11.29 4.35 -7.54
C ASN A 224 -11.87 4.91 -8.84
N GLY A 225 -12.36 4.04 -9.74
CA GLY A 225 -12.81 4.44 -11.06
C GLY A 225 -14.03 5.36 -11.06
N SER A 226 -14.91 5.27 -10.05
CA SER A 226 -16.02 6.21 -9.90
C SER A 226 -15.52 7.62 -9.57
N PHE A 227 -14.51 7.73 -8.70
CA PHE A 227 -13.88 9.02 -8.42
C PHE A 227 -13.32 9.66 -9.68
N VAL A 228 -12.57 8.90 -10.50
CA VAL A 228 -12.01 9.43 -11.76
C VAL A 228 -13.11 9.95 -12.70
N ARG A 229 -14.18 9.17 -12.89
CA ARG A 229 -15.29 9.58 -13.79
C ARG A 229 -16.03 10.81 -13.30
N GLU A 230 -16.21 10.93 -12.00
CA GLU A 230 -16.98 12.02 -11.39
C GLU A 230 -16.15 13.28 -11.16
N ASN A 231 -14.81 13.15 -11.13
CA ASN A 231 -13.88 14.22 -10.75
C ASN A 231 -12.61 14.20 -11.64
N GLU A 232 -12.76 14.07 -12.95
CA GLU A 232 -11.62 13.88 -13.88
C GLU A 232 -10.56 14.98 -13.76
N GLU A 233 -10.97 16.25 -13.72
CA GLU A 233 -10.05 17.38 -13.58
C GLU A 233 -9.28 17.34 -12.27
N LEU A 234 -9.95 16.93 -11.17
CA LEU A 234 -9.32 16.80 -9.87
C LEU A 234 -8.35 15.63 -9.84
N ALA A 235 -8.70 14.49 -10.46
CA ALA A 235 -7.80 13.35 -10.60
C ALA A 235 -6.56 13.72 -11.41
N ARG A 236 -6.70 14.43 -12.53
CA ARG A 236 -5.57 14.94 -13.33
C ARG A 236 -4.68 15.89 -12.55
N ALA A 237 -5.28 16.83 -11.79
CA ALA A 237 -4.53 17.77 -10.97
C ALA A 237 -3.74 17.05 -9.87
N THR A 238 -4.32 16.01 -9.25
CA THR A 238 -3.63 15.14 -8.28
C THR A 238 -2.46 14.42 -8.93
N VAL A 239 -2.65 13.77 -10.08
CA VAL A 239 -1.57 13.04 -10.77
C VAL A 239 -0.44 14.00 -11.18
N LYS A 240 -0.78 15.20 -11.66
CA LYS A 240 0.22 16.21 -12.01
C LYS A 240 1.06 16.61 -10.80
N ALA A 241 0.42 16.94 -9.66
CA ALA A 241 1.12 17.31 -8.43
C ALA A 241 1.97 16.14 -7.89
N TYR A 242 1.47 14.92 -7.99
CA TYR A 242 2.21 13.71 -7.62
C TYR A 242 3.47 13.52 -8.47
N MET A 243 3.39 13.74 -9.79
CA MET A 243 4.54 13.62 -10.70
C MET A 243 5.56 14.72 -10.47
N GLU A 244 5.11 15.97 -10.24
CA GLU A 244 6.00 17.09 -9.86
C GLU A 244 6.73 16.78 -8.53
N ALA A 245 6.04 16.18 -7.56
CA ALA A 245 6.64 15.74 -6.31
C ALA A 245 7.65 14.60 -6.51
N SER A 246 7.36 13.66 -7.41
CA SER A 246 8.29 12.57 -7.76
C SER A 246 9.55 13.09 -8.45
N GLU A 247 9.40 14.04 -9.39
CA GLU A 247 10.52 14.70 -10.05
C GLU A 247 11.39 15.47 -9.04
N HIS A 248 10.76 16.21 -8.12
CA HIS A 248 11.48 16.87 -7.03
C HIS A 248 12.30 15.89 -6.19
N LEU A 249 11.74 14.72 -5.84
CA LEU A 249 12.47 13.70 -5.09
C LEU A 249 13.65 13.09 -5.87
N SER A 250 13.57 13.06 -7.18
CA SER A 250 14.66 12.58 -8.05
C SER A 250 15.77 13.61 -8.16
N GLU A 251 15.42 14.88 -8.36
CA GLU A 251 16.36 15.98 -8.53
C GLU A 251 16.99 16.41 -7.19
N HIS A 252 16.27 16.22 -6.06
CA HIS A 252 16.67 16.64 -4.72
C HIS A 252 16.71 15.46 -3.74
N PRO A 253 17.60 14.45 -3.94
CA PRO A 253 17.67 13.26 -3.08
C PRO A 253 17.97 13.61 -1.61
N GLU A 254 18.60 14.74 -1.32
CA GLU A 254 18.86 15.24 0.03
C GLU A 254 17.57 15.58 0.81
N SER A 255 16.46 15.92 0.11
CA SER A 255 15.17 16.25 0.75
C SER A 255 14.41 15.02 1.24
N ARG A 256 14.69 13.83 0.70
CA ARG A 256 13.94 12.59 0.94
C ARG A 256 13.84 12.21 2.42
N THR A 257 14.96 12.34 3.15
CA THR A 257 15.02 11.99 4.57
C THR A 257 14.20 12.94 5.43
N GLU A 258 14.23 14.23 5.15
CA GLU A 258 13.44 15.24 5.85
C GLU A 258 11.95 15.04 5.61
N ILE A 259 11.52 14.97 4.34
CA ILE A 259 10.13 14.74 3.95
C ILE A 259 9.60 13.44 4.59
N ALA A 260 10.33 12.32 4.43
CA ALA A 260 9.92 11.05 5.02
C ALA A 260 9.81 11.12 6.56
N GLY A 261 10.68 11.88 7.22
CA GLY A 261 10.71 12.05 8.67
C GLY A 261 9.45 12.67 9.26
N HIS A 262 8.71 13.46 8.50
CA HIS A 262 7.43 14.05 8.94
C HIS A 262 6.30 13.01 9.00
N PHE A 263 6.37 11.95 8.18
CA PHE A 263 5.32 10.93 8.05
C PHE A 263 5.69 9.57 8.63
N LEU A 264 6.99 9.24 8.61
CA LEU A 264 7.51 7.96 9.07
C LEU A 264 8.23 8.11 10.40
N LYS A 265 7.82 7.31 11.42
CA LYS A 265 8.49 7.25 12.72
C LYS A 265 9.77 6.40 12.64
N THR A 266 10.69 6.80 11.76
CA THR A 266 11.93 6.07 11.48
C THR A 266 13.13 7.00 11.68
N LYS A 267 14.23 6.47 12.22
CA LYS A 267 15.46 7.27 12.43
C LYS A 267 16.04 7.74 11.09
N PRO A 268 16.53 8.98 10.98
CA PRO A 268 17.08 9.52 9.73
C PRO A 268 18.12 8.60 9.08
N ALA A 269 19.07 8.06 9.82
CA ALA A 269 20.11 7.16 9.29
C ALA A 269 19.54 5.86 8.70
N VAL A 270 18.36 5.41 9.14
CA VAL A 270 17.66 4.26 8.55
C VAL A 270 16.97 4.67 7.25
N LEU A 271 16.37 5.86 7.21
CA LEU A 271 15.76 6.42 6.00
C LEU A 271 16.79 6.65 4.90
N GLU A 272 17.93 7.28 5.23
CA GLU A 272 19.05 7.49 4.30
C GLU A 272 19.51 6.18 3.66
N LYS A 273 19.65 5.13 4.49
CA LYS A 273 19.99 3.79 3.98
C LYS A 273 18.93 3.24 3.06
N SER A 274 17.66 3.37 3.43
CA SER A 274 16.50 2.91 2.65
C SER A 274 16.44 3.53 1.25
N PHE A 275 16.79 4.81 1.14
CA PHE A 275 16.78 5.53 -0.14
C PHE A 275 17.92 5.12 -1.09
N GLY A 276 18.88 4.33 -0.61
CA GLY A 276 19.95 3.78 -1.44
C GLY A 276 19.50 2.62 -2.38
N TRP A 277 18.29 2.09 -2.16
CA TRP A 277 17.76 0.96 -2.96
C TRP A 277 16.50 1.29 -3.75
N ILE A 278 16.01 2.52 -3.73
CA ILE A 278 14.73 2.91 -4.33
C ILE A 278 14.93 4.05 -5.32
N SER A 279 14.28 3.97 -6.47
CA SER A 279 14.24 5.03 -7.47
C SER A 279 12.85 5.64 -7.56
N TYR A 280 12.81 6.96 -7.76
CA TYR A 280 11.60 7.74 -8.04
C TYR A 280 11.62 8.33 -9.45
N ASP A 281 12.51 7.83 -10.31
CA ASP A 281 12.68 8.29 -11.69
C ASP A 281 11.79 7.48 -12.65
N ASP A 282 11.29 8.15 -13.70
CA ASP A 282 10.55 7.53 -14.80
C ASP A 282 9.47 6.55 -14.32
N LEU A 283 8.48 7.09 -13.63
CA LEU A 283 7.44 6.32 -12.97
C LEU A 283 6.25 5.96 -13.88
N ALA A 284 6.38 6.15 -15.20
CA ALA A 284 5.34 5.76 -16.15
C ALA A 284 5.13 4.23 -16.13
N ILE A 285 3.87 3.80 -16.11
CA ILE A 285 3.54 2.39 -16.28
C ILE A 285 3.50 2.11 -17.79
N SER A 286 4.57 1.58 -18.35
CA SER A 286 4.58 1.17 -19.75
C SER A 286 3.76 -0.12 -19.97
N GLU A 287 3.27 -0.33 -21.19
CA GLU A 287 2.56 -1.56 -21.55
C GLU A 287 3.49 -2.78 -21.40
N GLU A 288 4.76 -2.63 -21.77
CA GLU A 288 5.78 -3.67 -21.61
C GLU A 288 5.99 -4.05 -20.13
N ALA A 289 6.14 -3.07 -19.24
CA ALA A 289 6.29 -3.33 -17.80
C ALA A 289 5.02 -3.98 -17.21
N TYR A 290 3.84 -3.55 -17.65
CA TYR A 290 2.57 -4.15 -17.24
C TYR A 290 2.43 -5.60 -17.72
N ASP A 291 2.80 -5.89 -18.95
CA ASP A 291 2.77 -7.24 -19.52
C ASP A 291 3.77 -8.15 -18.79
N ALA A 292 4.97 -7.66 -18.51
CA ALA A 292 5.96 -8.40 -17.72
C ALA A 292 5.46 -8.72 -16.32
N LEU A 293 4.81 -7.77 -15.63
CA LEU A 293 4.19 -7.96 -14.32
C LEU A 293 3.08 -9.02 -14.38
N THR A 294 2.12 -8.84 -15.29
CA THR A 294 0.96 -9.73 -15.39
C THR A 294 1.34 -11.14 -15.84
N ALA A 295 2.40 -11.29 -16.64
CA ALA A 295 2.97 -12.59 -17.00
C ALA A 295 3.53 -13.31 -15.76
N ARG A 296 4.30 -12.61 -14.91
CA ARG A 296 4.81 -13.17 -13.64
C ARG A 296 3.68 -13.55 -12.68
N MET A 297 2.67 -12.68 -12.54
CA MET A 297 1.50 -12.97 -11.72
C MET A 297 0.75 -14.22 -12.20
N LYS A 298 0.63 -14.42 -13.53
CA LYS A 298 0.03 -15.64 -14.10
C LYS A 298 0.89 -16.88 -13.82
N ALA A 299 2.20 -16.77 -14.03
CA ALA A 299 3.13 -17.86 -13.76
C ALA A 299 3.12 -18.30 -12.29
N ALA A 300 2.98 -17.34 -11.37
CA ALA A 300 2.82 -17.61 -9.93
C ALA A 300 1.40 -18.05 -9.53
N GLY A 301 0.44 -18.16 -10.47
CA GLY A 301 -0.94 -18.55 -10.19
C GLY A 301 -1.77 -17.47 -9.45
N LEU A 302 -1.27 -16.24 -9.37
CA LEU A 302 -1.95 -15.12 -8.70
C LEU A 302 -3.02 -14.48 -9.58
N LEU A 303 -2.92 -14.62 -10.89
CA LEU A 303 -3.81 -14.06 -11.89
C LEU A 303 -4.23 -15.15 -12.87
N GLN A 304 -5.52 -15.22 -13.20
CA GLN A 304 -6.04 -16.12 -14.23
C GLN A 304 -6.08 -15.44 -15.59
N LYS A 305 -6.61 -14.19 -15.60
CA LYS A 305 -6.73 -13.38 -16.80
C LYS A 305 -6.27 -11.95 -16.48
N ALA A 306 -5.22 -11.48 -17.18
CA ALA A 306 -4.83 -10.08 -17.05
C ALA A 306 -5.95 -9.17 -17.57
N PRO A 307 -6.33 -8.14 -16.84
CA PRO A 307 -7.11 -7.05 -17.41
C PRO A 307 -6.36 -6.43 -18.59
N PRO A 308 -7.03 -5.93 -19.64
CA PRO A 308 -6.37 -5.15 -20.68
C PRO A 308 -5.64 -3.95 -20.07
N TYR A 309 -4.50 -3.58 -20.66
CA TYR A 309 -3.70 -2.44 -20.17
C TYR A 309 -4.52 -1.16 -20.06
N GLU A 310 -5.24 -0.80 -21.11
CA GLU A 310 -6.06 0.39 -21.21
C GLU A 310 -7.28 0.38 -20.26
N ASP A 311 -7.70 -0.79 -19.81
CA ASP A 311 -8.76 -0.92 -18.81
C ASP A 311 -8.28 -0.60 -17.40
N PHE A 312 -6.98 -0.81 -17.14
CA PHE A 312 -6.37 -0.62 -15.82
C PHE A 312 -5.53 0.66 -15.73
N VAL A 313 -4.66 0.92 -16.72
CA VAL A 313 -3.79 2.10 -16.75
C VAL A 313 -4.48 3.24 -17.51
N ASP A 314 -4.73 4.34 -16.82
CA ASP A 314 -5.39 5.50 -17.41
C ASP A 314 -4.36 6.60 -17.75
N ARG A 315 -3.80 6.52 -18.95
CA ARG A 315 -2.83 7.51 -19.44
C ARG A 315 -3.41 8.90 -19.65
N SER A 316 -4.74 9.02 -19.71
CA SER A 316 -5.38 10.34 -19.85
C SER A 316 -5.23 11.20 -18.60
N LEU A 317 -4.85 10.61 -17.45
CA LEU A 317 -4.58 11.30 -16.20
C LEU A 317 -3.18 11.93 -16.16
N LEU A 318 -2.28 11.51 -17.04
CA LEU A 318 -0.92 12.06 -17.12
C LEU A 318 -0.94 13.48 -17.70
N PRO A 319 -0.03 14.39 -17.27
CA PRO A 319 0.07 15.76 -17.77
C PRO A 319 0.50 15.84 -19.22
#